data_9c7c7e7dab3fa85ea676bcc83a2220fb
#
_entry.id   9c7c7e7dab3fa85ea676bcc83a2220fb
#
_cell.length_a   1.000
_cell.length_b   1.000
_cell.length_c   1.000
_cell.angle_alpha   90.00
_cell.angle_beta   90.00
_cell.angle_gamma   90.00
#
_symmetry.space_group_name_H-M   'P 1'
#
loop_
_entity.id
_entity.type
_entity.pdbx_description
1 polymer ?
#
loop_
_entity_poly.entity_id
_entity_poly.type
_entity_poly.pdbx_seq_one_letter_code
_entity_poly.pdbx_strand_id
1 'polypeptide(L)'
;MAKPQADGAFLRIDSVVKEFGDFRAVDQVSLDIAKGEIFALLGSSGCGKSTLLRMLAGFETPTSGRIILNGQDLAGKPPYERPVNMMFQSYALFPHMTVADNIAFGLRRDGLPKAEIAQRVEEMLRLVQLTKLAARKPHQLSGGQQQRVALARSLAKRPQLLLLDEPLGALDKKLREATQIELVNIIEQVGVTCVMV
;
A
#
# COMPACT_ATOMS: atom_id res chain seq x y z
N MET A 1 -18.72 -20.52 12.34
CA MET A 1 -17.81 -21.62 11.95
C MET A 1 -16.43 -21.03 11.80
N ALA A 2 -15.52 -21.35 12.72
CA ALA A 2 -14.12 -20.93 12.64
C ALA A 2 -13.45 -21.65 11.45
N LYS A 3 -12.82 -20.89 10.53
CA LYS A 3 -11.95 -21.48 9.52
C LYS A 3 -10.78 -22.17 10.23
N PRO A 4 -10.31 -23.34 9.75
CA PRO A 4 -9.15 -24.00 10.32
C PRO A 4 -7.94 -23.07 10.25
N GLN A 5 -7.18 -23.00 11.34
CA GLN A 5 -5.87 -22.35 11.42
C GLN A 5 -4.98 -22.95 10.33
N ALA A 6 -4.80 -22.22 9.23
CA ALA A 6 -3.82 -22.60 8.22
C ALA A 6 -2.44 -22.22 8.76
N ASP A 7 -1.63 -23.21 9.09
CA ASP A 7 -0.18 -23.06 9.19
C ASP A 7 0.32 -22.54 7.83
N GLY A 8 0.49 -21.22 7.70
CA GLY A 8 0.94 -20.63 6.43
C GLY A 8 0.39 -19.25 6.07
N ALA A 9 -0.34 -18.57 6.94
CA ALA A 9 -0.77 -17.18 6.69
C ALA A 9 0.46 -16.28 6.51
N PHE A 10 0.53 -15.54 5.38
CA PHE A 10 1.59 -14.59 5.12
C PHE A 10 1.44 -13.31 5.95
N LEU A 11 0.22 -12.80 6.04
CA LEU A 11 -0.17 -11.76 6.97
C LEU A 11 -1.21 -12.33 7.94
N ARG A 12 -0.91 -12.29 9.24
CA ARG A 12 -1.84 -12.66 10.30
C ARG A 12 -2.13 -11.45 11.17
N ILE A 13 -3.39 -11.15 11.33
CA ILE A 13 -3.94 -10.20 12.30
C ILE A 13 -4.64 -11.03 13.34
N ASP A 14 -4.23 -10.93 14.61
CA ASP A 14 -4.72 -11.78 15.70
C ASP A 14 -5.36 -10.92 16.79
N SER A 15 -6.69 -10.95 16.86
CA SER A 15 -7.52 -10.30 17.88
C SER A 15 -7.17 -8.82 18.12
N VAL A 16 -6.88 -8.09 17.02
CA VAL A 16 -6.41 -6.70 17.09
C VAL A 16 -7.53 -5.78 17.54
N VAL A 17 -7.24 -4.97 18.55
CA VAL A 17 -8.12 -3.92 19.08
C VAL A 17 -7.41 -2.57 18.95
N LYS A 18 -8.16 -1.52 18.60
CA LYS A 18 -7.70 -0.13 18.69
C LYS A 18 -8.74 0.74 19.35
N GLU A 19 -8.34 1.39 20.42
CA GLU A 19 -9.14 2.35 21.18
C GLU A 19 -8.52 3.75 21.11
N PHE A 20 -9.36 4.76 21.01
CA PHE A 20 -9.03 6.18 21.14
C PHE A 20 -9.89 6.78 22.27
N GLY A 21 -9.36 6.86 23.47
CA GLY A 21 -10.13 7.16 24.67
C GLY A 21 -11.23 6.11 24.84
N ASP A 22 -12.49 6.54 24.94
CA ASP A 22 -13.65 5.66 25.10
C ASP A 22 -14.18 5.09 23.78
N PHE A 23 -13.63 5.51 22.63
CA PHE A 23 -14.08 5.04 21.32
C PHE A 23 -13.24 3.87 20.83
N ARG A 24 -13.88 2.71 20.60
CA ARG A 24 -13.25 1.53 20.01
C ARG A 24 -13.40 1.57 18.49
N ALA A 25 -12.31 1.90 17.79
CA ALA A 25 -12.27 2.02 16.33
C ALA A 25 -12.11 0.66 15.63
N VAL A 26 -11.40 -0.28 16.26
CA VAL A 26 -11.22 -1.66 15.77
C VAL A 26 -11.45 -2.59 16.95
N ASP A 27 -12.30 -3.61 16.79
CA ASP A 27 -12.72 -4.51 17.84
C ASP A 27 -12.44 -5.97 17.49
N GLN A 28 -11.43 -6.56 18.14
CA GLN A 28 -11.03 -7.97 18.08
C GLN A 28 -10.98 -8.55 16.65
N VAL A 29 -10.41 -7.79 15.70
CA VAL A 29 -10.30 -8.22 14.31
C VAL A 29 -9.23 -9.30 14.19
N SER A 30 -9.62 -10.44 13.59
CA SER A 30 -8.71 -11.55 13.25
C SER A 30 -8.86 -11.89 11.77
N LEU A 31 -7.74 -11.88 11.02
CA LEU A 31 -7.68 -12.15 9.59
C LEU A 31 -6.38 -12.88 9.25
N ASP A 32 -6.47 -13.87 8.38
CA ASP A 32 -5.33 -14.53 7.75
C ASP A 32 -5.37 -14.28 6.24
N ILE A 33 -4.26 -13.76 5.68
CA ILE A 33 -4.13 -13.42 4.27
C ILE A 33 -2.93 -14.19 3.71
N ALA A 34 -3.13 -14.85 2.57
CA ALA A 34 -2.11 -15.64 1.91
C ALA A 34 -1.09 -14.75 1.17
N LYS A 35 0.10 -15.29 0.89
CA LYS A 35 1.10 -14.60 0.08
C LYS A 35 0.57 -14.38 -1.35
N GLY A 36 0.73 -13.16 -1.88
CA GLY A 36 0.26 -12.78 -3.21
C GLY A 36 -1.25 -12.55 -3.31
N GLU A 37 -1.99 -12.66 -2.21
CA GLU A 37 -3.43 -12.40 -2.19
C GLU A 37 -3.72 -10.91 -2.27
N ILE A 38 -4.75 -10.53 -3.04
CA ILE A 38 -5.36 -9.20 -3.03
C ILE A 38 -6.61 -9.26 -2.14
N PHE A 39 -6.54 -8.65 -0.98
CA PHE A 39 -7.59 -8.66 0.02
C PHE A 39 -8.28 -7.30 0.11
N ALA A 40 -9.60 -7.26 -0.14
CA ALA A 40 -10.40 -6.04 -0.08
C ALA A 40 -11.18 -5.95 1.25
N LEU A 41 -10.97 -4.84 1.98
CA LEU A 41 -11.76 -4.48 3.17
C LEU A 41 -12.96 -3.64 2.73
N LEU A 42 -14.14 -4.21 2.87
CA LEU A 42 -15.41 -3.55 2.56
C LEU A 42 -16.15 -3.15 3.85
N GLY A 43 -16.88 -2.06 3.79
CA GLY A 43 -17.70 -1.60 4.91
C GLY A 43 -18.03 -0.11 4.84
N SER A 44 -18.95 0.34 5.70
CA SER A 44 -19.37 1.74 5.80
C SER A 44 -18.20 2.69 6.20
N SER A 45 -18.37 3.97 5.94
CA SER A 45 -17.43 4.98 6.43
C SER A 45 -17.36 4.94 7.96
N GLY A 46 -16.17 5.11 8.53
CA GLY A 46 -15.97 5.13 9.98
C GLY A 46 -15.90 3.77 10.68
N CYS A 47 -16.04 2.63 9.97
CA CYS A 47 -15.98 1.30 10.60
C CYS A 47 -14.55 0.77 10.88
N GLY A 48 -13.51 1.62 10.88
CA GLY A 48 -12.16 1.26 11.29
C GLY A 48 -11.21 0.75 10.20
N LYS A 49 -11.61 0.66 8.93
CA LYS A 49 -10.77 0.14 7.83
C LYS A 49 -9.43 0.87 7.69
N SER A 50 -9.47 2.20 7.54
CA SER A 50 -8.24 3.01 7.43
C SER A 50 -7.41 2.96 8.72
N THR A 51 -8.05 2.81 9.89
CA THR A 51 -7.34 2.60 11.16
C THR A 51 -6.58 1.28 11.14
N LEU A 52 -7.19 0.20 10.64
CA LEU A 52 -6.53 -1.08 10.48
C LEU A 52 -5.35 -0.98 9.51
N LEU A 53 -5.52 -0.33 8.34
CA LEU A 53 -4.42 -0.09 7.41
C LEU A 53 -3.27 0.68 8.07
N ARG A 54 -3.58 1.73 8.85
CA ARG A 54 -2.56 2.51 9.56
C ARG A 54 -1.81 1.68 10.60
N MET A 55 -2.49 0.74 11.27
CA MET A 55 -1.83 -0.19 12.18
C MET A 55 -0.90 -1.15 11.43
N LEU A 56 -1.30 -1.67 10.27
CA LEU A 56 -0.44 -2.49 9.42
C LEU A 56 0.79 -1.71 8.94
N ALA A 57 0.61 -0.45 8.55
CA ALA A 57 1.69 0.44 8.11
C ALA A 57 2.60 0.93 9.25
N GLY A 58 2.16 0.84 10.52
CA GLY A 58 2.90 1.31 11.69
C GLY A 58 2.69 2.78 12.05
N PHE A 59 1.72 3.44 11.44
CA PHE A 59 1.32 4.81 11.82
C PHE A 59 0.44 4.84 13.07
N GLU A 60 -0.17 3.70 13.42
CA GLU A 60 -0.93 3.50 14.64
C GLU A 60 -0.46 2.23 15.33
N THR A 61 -0.50 2.22 16.66
CA THR A 61 -0.19 1.03 17.45
C THR A 61 -1.49 0.39 17.91
N PRO A 62 -1.68 -0.93 17.78
CA PRO A 62 -2.80 -1.62 18.40
C PRO A 62 -2.85 -1.40 19.91
N THR A 63 -4.04 -1.28 20.48
CA THR A 63 -4.24 -1.28 21.93
C THR A 63 -3.99 -2.68 22.51
N SER A 64 -4.41 -3.71 21.76
CA SER A 64 -4.13 -5.11 22.07
C SER A 64 -4.18 -5.96 20.79
N GLY A 65 -3.79 -7.23 20.90
CA GLY A 65 -3.65 -8.13 19.76
C GLY A 65 -2.29 -8.02 19.09
N ARG A 66 -2.09 -8.75 17.98
CA ARG A 66 -0.81 -8.85 17.27
C ARG A 66 -0.98 -8.79 15.76
N ILE A 67 0.06 -8.30 15.08
CA ILE A 67 0.17 -8.28 13.63
C ILE A 67 1.47 -8.96 13.24
N ILE A 68 1.37 -10.06 12.51
CA ILE A 68 2.50 -10.87 12.09
C ILE A 68 2.56 -10.88 10.57
N LEU A 69 3.68 -10.47 9.98
CA LEU A 69 3.93 -10.49 8.55
C LEU A 69 5.10 -11.43 8.24
N ASN A 70 4.85 -12.44 7.43
CA ASN A 70 5.85 -13.43 7.03
C ASN A 70 6.60 -14.02 8.24
N GLY A 71 5.86 -14.41 9.29
CA GLY A 71 6.39 -14.95 10.54
C GLY A 71 7.01 -13.92 11.48
N GLN A 72 7.07 -12.64 11.11
CA GLN A 72 7.68 -11.58 11.91
C GLN A 72 6.62 -10.71 12.57
N ASP A 73 6.64 -10.60 13.90
CA ASP A 73 5.80 -9.65 14.63
C ASP A 73 6.20 -8.21 14.29
N LEU A 74 5.21 -7.38 13.96
CA LEU A 74 5.41 -5.96 13.63
C LEU A 74 5.30 -5.04 14.86
N ALA A 75 5.06 -5.58 16.05
CA ALA A 75 4.99 -4.80 17.29
C ALA A 75 6.26 -3.99 17.52
N GLY A 76 6.12 -2.71 17.91
CA GLY A 76 7.23 -1.81 18.20
C GLY A 76 8.07 -1.37 16.99
N LYS A 77 7.80 -1.89 15.76
CA LYS A 77 8.51 -1.46 14.55
C LYS A 77 7.90 -0.19 13.98
N PRO A 78 8.68 0.88 13.81
CA PRO A 78 8.20 2.09 13.16
C PRO A 78 7.93 1.85 11.65
N PRO A 79 7.17 2.73 10.98
CA PRO A 79 6.79 2.55 9.57
C PRO A 79 7.96 2.31 8.61
N TYR A 80 9.09 2.99 8.82
CA TYR A 80 10.26 2.92 7.94
C TYR A 80 11.07 1.61 8.07
N GLU A 81 10.86 0.83 9.14
CA GLU A 81 11.47 -0.48 9.35
C GLU A 81 10.59 -1.66 8.91
N ARG A 82 9.33 -1.37 8.56
CA ARG A 82 8.40 -2.40 8.10
C ARG A 82 8.58 -2.66 6.61
N PRO A 83 8.57 -3.92 6.14
CA PRO A 83 8.58 -4.24 4.72
C PRO A 83 7.20 -4.00 4.09
N VAL A 84 6.59 -2.86 4.41
CA VAL A 84 5.23 -2.47 4.06
C VAL A 84 5.27 -1.09 3.40
N ASN A 85 4.59 -0.92 2.30
CA ASN A 85 4.36 0.40 1.71
C ASN A 85 2.87 0.71 1.64
N MET A 86 2.53 1.97 1.88
CA MET A 86 1.16 2.45 1.85
C MET A 86 0.99 3.54 0.80
N MET A 87 -0.06 3.41 -0.01
CA MET A 87 -0.57 4.44 -0.91
C MET A 87 -1.77 5.10 -0.26
N PHE A 88 -1.69 6.40 -0.06
CA PHE A 88 -2.74 7.19 0.56
C PHE A 88 -3.78 7.65 -0.46
N GLN A 89 -4.99 7.95 -0.01
CA GLN A 89 -6.09 8.47 -0.83
C GLN A 89 -5.71 9.71 -1.66
N SER A 90 -4.90 10.61 -1.12
CA SER A 90 -4.40 11.81 -1.80
C SER A 90 -3.21 11.57 -2.72
N TYR A 91 -2.80 10.29 -2.90
CA TYR A 91 -1.58 9.86 -3.60
C TYR A 91 -0.27 10.39 -2.97
N ALA A 92 -0.29 11.48 -2.23
CA ALA A 92 0.84 12.10 -1.52
C ALA A 92 2.10 12.23 -2.40
N LEU A 93 1.94 12.59 -3.68
CA LEU A 93 3.09 12.83 -4.58
C LEU A 93 3.82 14.11 -4.17
N PHE A 94 5.14 14.09 -4.32
CA PHE A 94 5.97 15.28 -4.11
C PHE A 94 5.79 16.24 -5.30
N PRO A 95 5.12 17.39 -5.12
CA PRO A 95 4.69 18.25 -6.24
C PRO A 95 5.85 18.93 -6.97
N HIS A 96 6.98 19.12 -6.29
CA HIS A 96 8.20 19.73 -6.84
C HIS A 96 9.09 18.73 -7.60
N MET A 97 8.87 17.44 -7.43
CA MET A 97 9.63 16.36 -8.07
C MET A 97 9.01 15.91 -9.38
N THR A 98 9.83 15.40 -10.30
CA THR A 98 9.35 14.71 -11.51
C THR A 98 8.71 13.36 -11.17
N VAL A 99 8.06 12.72 -12.15
CA VAL A 99 7.56 11.34 -12.03
C VAL A 99 8.71 10.38 -11.67
N ALA A 100 9.82 10.46 -12.42
CA ALA A 100 10.99 9.62 -12.15
C ALA A 100 11.56 9.86 -10.74
N ASP A 101 11.64 11.11 -10.29
CA ASP A 101 12.16 11.45 -8.96
C ASP A 101 11.22 10.99 -7.84
N ASN A 102 9.88 11.07 -8.02
CA ASN A 102 8.92 10.50 -7.09
C ASN A 102 9.14 9.00 -6.90
N ILE A 103 9.32 8.25 -7.99
CA ILE A 103 9.58 6.80 -7.94
C ILE A 103 10.94 6.52 -7.28
N ALA A 104 11.96 7.29 -7.62
CA ALA A 104 13.33 7.12 -7.11
C ALA A 104 13.50 7.50 -5.64
N PHE A 105 12.58 8.28 -5.06
CA PHE A 105 12.76 8.90 -3.75
C PHE A 105 13.10 7.89 -2.64
N GLY A 106 12.30 6.83 -2.51
CA GLY A 106 12.52 5.79 -1.51
C GLY A 106 13.83 5.03 -1.72
N LEU A 107 14.16 4.75 -2.98
CA LEU A 107 15.40 4.03 -3.35
C LEU A 107 16.65 4.83 -3.01
N ARG A 108 16.63 6.16 -3.26
CA ARG A 108 17.72 7.07 -2.87
C ARG A 108 17.89 7.11 -1.35
N ARG A 109 16.79 7.14 -0.61
CA ARG A 109 16.81 7.16 0.86
C ARG A 109 17.38 5.87 1.44
N ASP A 110 17.13 4.73 0.79
CA ASP A 110 17.69 3.44 1.17
C ASP A 110 19.18 3.28 0.77
N GLY A 111 19.76 4.29 0.09
CA GLY A 111 21.19 4.32 -0.27
C GLY A 111 21.56 3.39 -1.43
N LEU A 112 20.62 3.00 -2.29
CA LEU A 112 20.90 2.15 -3.43
C LEU A 112 21.89 2.83 -4.43
N PRO A 113 22.71 2.05 -5.16
CA PRO A 113 23.59 2.57 -6.21
C PRO A 113 22.77 3.27 -7.32
N LYS A 114 23.33 4.35 -7.89
CA LYS A 114 22.65 5.14 -8.94
C LYS A 114 22.19 4.30 -10.13
N ALA A 115 22.99 3.33 -10.56
CA ALA A 115 22.65 2.44 -11.67
C ALA A 115 21.44 1.58 -11.35
N GLU A 116 21.35 1.03 -10.14
CA GLU A 116 20.21 0.22 -9.68
C GLU A 116 18.94 1.07 -9.55
N ILE A 117 19.07 2.30 -9.03
CA ILE A 117 17.95 3.25 -8.98
C ILE A 117 17.41 3.52 -10.38
N ALA A 118 18.31 3.82 -11.36
CA ALA A 118 17.90 4.10 -12.73
C ALA A 118 17.17 2.91 -13.36
N GLN A 119 17.70 1.70 -13.22
CA GLN A 119 17.08 0.48 -13.71
C GLN A 119 15.69 0.27 -13.07
N ARG A 120 15.59 0.42 -11.75
CA ARG A 120 14.33 0.24 -11.03
C ARG A 120 13.28 1.26 -11.41
N VAL A 121 13.65 2.52 -11.57
CA VAL A 121 12.76 3.58 -12.04
C VAL A 121 12.24 3.26 -13.44
N GLU A 122 13.10 2.81 -14.35
CA GLU A 122 12.70 2.42 -15.70
C GLU A 122 11.74 1.23 -15.70
N GLU A 123 12.01 0.19 -14.89
CA GLU A 123 11.10 -0.94 -14.69
C GLU A 123 9.71 -0.48 -14.23
N MET A 124 9.65 0.39 -13.23
CA MET A 124 8.40 0.91 -12.69
C MET A 124 7.66 1.78 -13.71
N LEU A 125 8.36 2.64 -14.45
CA LEU A 125 7.76 3.47 -15.49
C LEU A 125 7.15 2.64 -16.63
N ARG A 126 7.80 1.54 -17.01
CA ARG A 126 7.25 0.59 -18.00
C ARG A 126 6.03 -0.13 -17.44
N LEU A 127 6.11 -0.64 -16.21
CA LEU A 127 5.02 -1.35 -15.54
C LEU A 127 3.73 -0.52 -15.52
N VAL A 128 3.82 0.78 -15.18
CA VAL A 128 2.66 1.67 -15.11
C VAL A 128 2.42 2.46 -16.41
N GLN A 129 3.12 2.14 -17.51
CA GLN A 129 2.98 2.75 -18.84
C GLN A 129 3.16 4.28 -18.87
N LEU A 130 4.09 4.80 -18.06
CA LEU A 130 4.37 6.23 -17.93
C LEU A 130 5.77 6.64 -18.41
N THR A 131 6.48 5.80 -19.17
CA THR A 131 7.86 6.07 -19.63
C THR A 131 8.01 7.44 -20.31
N LYS A 132 7.05 7.81 -21.18
CA LYS A 132 7.07 9.10 -21.89
C LYS A 132 6.82 10.32 -20.98
N LEU A 133 6.37 10.08 -19.75
CA LEU A 133 6.00 11.14 -18.79
C LEU A 133 7.02 11.25 -17.64
N ALA A 134 8.14 10.55 -17.71
CA ALA A 134 9.15 10.47 -16.64
C ALA A 134 9.64 11.84 -16.14
N ALA A 135 9.79 12.82 -17.04
CA ALA A 135 10.25 14.18 -16.73
C ALA A 135 9.11 15.13 -16.29
N ARG A 136 7.85 14.73 -16.37
CA ARG A 136 6.72 15.58 -15.94
C ARG A 136 6.60 15.66 -14.44
N LYS A 137 6.00 16.76 -13.96
CA LYS A 137 5.63 16.94 -12.55
C LYS A 137 4.17 16.57 -12.31
N PRO A 138 3.74 16.27 -11.07
CA PRO A 138 2.38 15.83 -10.75
C PRO A 138 1.26 16.73 -11.31
N HIS A 139 1.41 18.05 -11.27
CA HIS A 139 0.42 18.99 -11.80
C HIS A 139 0.22 18.92 -13.33
N GLN A 140 1.09 18.25 -14.06
CA GLN A 140 1.03 18.04 -15.51
C GLN A 140 0.40 16.69 -15.89
N LEU A 141 -0.13 15.95 -14.90
CA LEU A 141 -0.67 14.61 -15.04
C LEU A 141 -2.18 14.60 -14.74
N SER A 142 -2.91 13.71 -15.41
CA SER A 142 -4.29 13.38 -15.02
C SER A 142 -4.34 12.65 -13.69
N GLY A 143 -5.51 12.63 -13.02
CA GLY A 143 -5.67 11.91 -11.75
C GLY A 143 -5.26 10.43 -11.82
N GLY A 144 -5.67 9.72 -12.88
CA GLY A 144 -5.26 8.31 -13.08
C GLY A 144 -3.76 8.15 -13.33
N GLN A 145 -3.10 9.13 -14.01
CA GLN A 145 -1.65 9.12 -14.16
C GLN A 145 -0.94 9.37 -12.81
N GLN A 146 -1.44 10.29 -11.99
CA GLN A 146 -0.91 10.54 -10.64
C GLN A 146 -1.03 9.30 -9.77
N GLN A 147 -2.16 8.60 -9.82
CA GLN A 147 -2.38 7.34 -9.11
C GLN A 147 -1.35 6.29 -9.52
N ARG A 148 -1.11 6.11 -10.82
CA ARG A 148 -0.10 5.16 -11.33
C ARG A 148 1.32 5.52 -10.89
N VAL A 149 1.66 6.81 -10.80
CA VAL A 149 2.95 7.25 -10.23
C VAL A 149 3.05 6.88 -8.75
N ALA A 150 1.98 7.08 -7.96
CA ALA A 150 1.96 6.72 -6.54
C ALA A 150 2.09 5.20 -6.34
N LEU A 151 1.41 4.41 -7.18
CA LEU A 151 1.55 2.95 -7.18
C LEU A 151 2.98 2.52 -7.52
N ALA A 152 3.56 3.05 -8.60
CA ALA A 152 4.94 2.77 -9.00
C ALA A 152 5.94 3.12 -7.89
N ARG A 153 5.78 4.28 -7.24
CA ARG A 153 6.60 4.68 -6.08
C ARG A 153 6.49 3.69 -4.93
N SER A 154 5.27 3.22 -4.64
CA SER A 154 5.02 2.26 -3.57
C SER A 154 5.61 0.88 -3.86
N LEU A 155 5.62 0.45 -5.14
CA LEU A 155 6.19 -0.83 -5.58
C LEU A 155 7.70 -0.80 -5.76
N ALA A 156 8.30 0.37 -6.00
CA ALA A 156 9.74 0.51 -6.32
C ALA A 156 10.65 -0.14 -5.28
N LYS A 157 10.30 -0.07 -3.99
CA LYS A 157 11.04 -0.67 -2.87
C LYS A 157 10.83 -2.19 -2.72
N ARG A 158 10.02 -2.83 -3.57
CA ARG A 158 9.64 -4.26 -3.46
C ARG A 158 9.11 -4.62 -2.07
N PRO A 159 8.04 -3.97 -1.60
CA PRO A 159 7.47 -4.29 -0.31
C PRO A 159 6.95 -5.73 -0.28
N GLN A 160 6.91 -6.34 0.90
CA GLN A 160 6.26 -7.62 1.12
C GLN A 160 4.73 -7.45 1.17
N LEU A 161 4.26 -6.30 1.65
CA LEU A 161 2.84 -5.96 1.76
C LEU A 161 2.59 -4.55 1.20
N LEU A 162 1.65 -4.46 0.27
CA LEU A 162 1.14 -3.20 -0.27
C LEU A 162 -0.20 -2.86 0.39
N LEU A 163 -0.33 -1.64 0.88
CA LEU A 163 -1.56 -1.12 1.47
C LEU A 163 -2.11 0.01 0.61
N LEU A 164 -3.40 -0.06 0.26
CA LEU A 164 -4.09 0.94 -0.56
C LEU A 164 -5.29 1.51 0.20
N ASP A 165 -5.19 2.76 0.63
CA ASP A 165 -6.27 3.46 1.34
C ASP A 165 -7.10 4.26 0.33
N GLU A 166 -8.27 3.75 -0.03
CA GLU A 166 -9.20 4.33 -1.01
C GLU A 166 -8.51 4.80 -2.31
N PRO A 167 -7.76 3.94 -3.00
CA PRO A 167 -6.89 4.35 -4.11
C PRO A 167 -7.65 4.98 -5.29
N LEU A 168 -8.96 4.81 -5.36
CA LEU A 168 -9.83 5.29 -6.44
C LEU A 168 -10.76 6.44 -6.00
N GLY A 169 -10.68 6.87 -4.74
CA GLY A 169 -11.61 7.83 -4.15
C GLY A 169 -11.59 9.21 -4.82
N ALA A 170 -10.44 9.62 -5.36
CA ALA A 170 -10.26 10.92 -6.01
C ALA A 170 -10.69 10.96 -7.51
N LEU A 171 -11.15 9.82 -8.09
CA LEU A 171 -11.50 9.70 -9.50
C LEU A 171 -13.01 9.79 -9.73
N ASP A 172 -13.41 10.36 -10.89
CA ASP A 172 -14.79 10.27 -11.35
C ASP A 172 -15.21 8.82 -11.66
N LYS A 173 -16.52 8.56 -11.73
CA LYS A 173 -17.07 7.21 -11.84
C LYS A 173 -16.55 6.45 -13.08
N LYS A 174 -16.50 7.09 -14.25
CA LYS A 174 -16.08 6.44 -15.50
C LYS A 174 -14.59 6.09 -15.49
N LEU A 175 -13.77 7.02 -15.01
CA LEU A 175 -12.33 6.82 -14.88
C LEU A 175 -12.00 5.79 -13.80
N ARG A 176 -12.80 5.72 -12.73
CA ARG A 176 -12.64 4.77 -11.63
C ARG A 176 -12.72 3.32 -12.09
N GLU A 177 -13.73 2.96 -12.88
CA GLU A 177 -13.92 1.58 -13.36
C GLU A 177 -12.74 1.10 -14.22
N ALA A 178 -12.30 1.91 -15.19
CA ALA A 178 -11.16 1.58 -16.03
C ALA A 178 -9.86 1.48 -15.24
N THR A 179 -9.63 2.41 -14.31
CA THR A 179 -8.42 2.48 -13.51
C THR A 179 -8.37 1.37 -12.45
N GLN A 180 -9.52 0.89 -11.96
CA GLN A 180 -9.59 -0.24 -11.02
C GLN A 180 -9.04 -1.52 -11.65
N ILE A 181 -9.47 -1.85 -12.86
CA ILE A 181 -8.99 -3.04 -13.57
C ILE A 181 -7.48 -2.94 -13.79
N GLU A 182 -7.00 -1.78 -14.24
CA GLU A 182 -5.57 -1.55 -14.47
C GLU A 182 -4.75 -1.68 -13.18
N LEU A 183 -5.23 -1.14 -12.06
CA LEU A 183 -4.60 -1.24 -10.74
C LEU A 183 -4.44 -2.70 -10.32
N VAL A 184 -5.52 -3.48 -10.39
CA VAL A 184 -5.52 -4.90 -10.03
C VAL A 184 -4.55 -5.67 -10.90
N ASN A 185 -4.59 -5.48 -12.23
CA ASN A 185 -3.69 -6.15 -13.16
C ASN A 185 -2.21 -5.88 -12.85
N ILE A 186 -1.86 -4.63 -12.48
CA ILE A 186 -0.48 -4.28 -12.09
C ILE A 186 -0.07 -5.01 -10.82
N ILE A 187 -0.95 -5.07 -9.81
CA ILE A 187 -0.67 -5.73 -8.54
C ILE A 187 -0.48 -7.25 -8.74
N GLU A 188 -1.35 -7.88 -9.54
CA GLU A 188 -1.25 -9.29 -9.90
C GLU A 188 0.03 -9.60 -10.68
N GLN A 189 0.39 -8.76 -11.65
CA GLN A 189 1.62 -8.91 -12.42
C GLN A 189 2.88 -8.87 -11.54
N VAL A 190 2.88 -8.04 -10.49
CA VAL A 190 3.98 -7.95 -9.52
C VAL A 190 3.95 -9.11 -8.53
N GLY A 191 2.78 -9.70 -8.26
CA GLY A 191 2.59 -10.78 -7.29
C GLY A 191 2.77 -10.34 -5.83
N VAL A 192 2.60 -9.06 -5.54
CA VAL A 192 2.71 -8.54 -4.17
C VAL A 192 1.41 -8.80 -3.39
N THR A 193 1.54 -9.19 -2.10
CA THR A 193 0.38 -9.27 -1.22
C THR A 193 -0.19 -7.86 -1.01
N CYS A 194 -1.49 -7.69 -1.18
CA CYS A 194 -2.14 -6.38 -1.14
C CYS A 194 -3.36 -6.38 -0.21
N VAL A 195 -3.47 -5.36 0.64
CA VAL A 195 -4.70 -5.05 1.38
C VAL A 195 -5.21 -3.69 0.94
N MET A 196 -6.46 -3.63 0.49
CA MET A 196 -7.07 -2.40 0.01
C MET A 196 -8.40 -2.10 0.70
N VAL A 197 -8.71 -0.82 0.82
CA VAL A 197 -10.01 -0.27 1.26
C VAL A 197 -10.75 0.32 0.08
#